data_c130869ec74a8fa38e43a476c2ee3e78
#
_entry.id   c130869ec74a8fa38e43a476c2ee3e78
#
_cell.length_a   1.000
_cell.length_b   1.000
_cell.length_c   1.000
_cell.angle_alpha   90.00
_cell.angle_beta   90.00
_cell.angle_gamma   90.00
#
_symmetry.space_group_name_H-M   'P 1'
#
loop_
_entity.id
_entity.type
_entity.pdbx_description
1 polymer ?
#
loop_
_entity_poly.entity_id
_entity_poly.type
_entity_poly.pdbx_seq_one_letter_code
_entity_poly.pdbx_strand_id
1 'polypeptide(L)'
;IENERKFPQKLEKELAKVSADYYLQQNNLPLALEQLKKLDNLINRKRKKVRYNYIMAQIYQHHNNHKQAKKQYEIVIKSSPEYTMVFNAKMNLARSLESGSHNLEKMRQKLLKMTKDDKNKEYLDQIYYTLAEIDINNNDTLAAIDNYLLSTANSIQNDPQKALSFLSLGEIEYSRSKYPESKTHYDSTV
;
A
#
# COMPACT_ATOMS: atom_id res chain seq x y z
N ILE A 1 15.86 18.74 -44.66
CA ILE A 1 14.66 17.96 -44.24
C ILE A 1 15.23 16.68 -43.66
N GLU A 2 15.55 16.72 -42.36
CA GLU A 2 15.99 15.56 -41.61
C GLU A 2 14.80 14.62 -41.45
N ASN A 3 14.89 13.48 -42.10
CA ASN A 3 14.00 12.33 -41.89
C ASN A 3 14.32 11.76 -40.48
N GLU A 4 13.75 12.32 -39.44
CA GLU A 4 13.77 11.71 -38.13
C GLU A 4 13.07 10.34 -38.26
N ARG A 5 13.87 9.28 -38.40
CA ARG A 5 13.38 7.90 -38.35
C ARG A 5 12.71 7.73 -37.00
N LYS A 6 11.39 7.73 -36.96
CA LYS A 6 10.61 7.44 -35.73
C LYS A 6 11.14 6.17 -35.13
N PHE A 7 11.58 6.24 -33.88
CA PHE A 7 12.04 5.09 -33.12
C PHE A 7 10.93 4.04 -33.09
N PRO A 8 11.20 2.77 -33.43
CA PRO A 8 10.16 1.74 -33.50
C PRO A 8 9.43 1.61 -32.16
N GLN A 9 8.10 1.68 -32.18
CA GLN A 9 7.25 1.67 -30.97
C GLN A 9 7.51 0.47 -30.05
N LYS A 10 7.88 -0.68 -30.62
CA LYS A 10 8.25 -1.87 -29.86
C LYS A 10 9.52 -1.63 -29.02
N LEU A 11 10.54 -1.02 -29.61
CA LEU A 11 11.80 -0.69 -28.93
C LEU A 11 11.59 0.42 -27.90
N GLU A 12 10.76 1.41 -28.19
CA GLU A 12 10.41 2.47 -27.27
C GLU A 12 9.78 1.92 -25.97
N LYS A 13 8.89 0.96 -26.10
CA LYS A 13 8.27 0.29 -24.96
C LYS A 13 9.29 -0.50 -24.13
N GLU A 14 10.16 -1.29 -24.77
CA GLU A 14 11.18 -2.06 -24.03
C GLU A 14 12.20 -1.11 -23.37
N LEU A 15 12.60 -0.05 -24.05
CA LEU A 15 13.47 0.98 -23.49
C LEU A 15 12.84 1.64 -22.25
N ALA A 16 11.58 2.07 -22.35
CA ALA A 16 10.88 2.68 -21.22
C ALA A 16 10.77 1.72 -20.03
N LYS A 17 10.58 0.41 -20.27
CA LYS A 17 10.55 -0.61 -19.24
C LYS A 17 11.90 -0.76 -18.54
N VAL A 18 12.98 -0.93 -19.31
CA VAL A 18 14.34 -1.08 -18.75
C VAL A 18 14.75 0.19 -18.01
N SER A 19 14.43 1.37 -18.57
CA SER A 19 14.74 2.65 -17.93
C SER A 19 13.95 2.82 -16.62
N ALA A 20 12.67 2.41 -16.58
CA ALA A 20 11.88 2.45 -15.34
C ALA A 20 12.51 1.55 -14.26
N ASP A 21 12.85 0.31 -14.60
CA ASP A 21 13.50 -0.63 -13.66
C ASP A 21 14.86 -0.09 -13.19
N TYR A 22 15.67 0.48 -14.08
CA TYR A 22 16.94 1.11 -13.72
C TYR A 22 16.76 2.26 -12.73
N TYR A 23 15.85 3.19 -13.00
CA TYR A 23 15.62 4.33 -12.10
C TYR A 23 15.02 3.91 -10.77
N LEU A 24 14.21 2.85 -10.71
CA LEU A 24 13.71 2.28 -9.45
C LEU A 24 14.86 1.72 -8.61
N GLN A 25 15.81 0.99 -9.21
CA GLN A 25 17.00 0.48 -8.52
C GLN A 25 17.91 1.61 -8.00
N GLN A 26 17.99 2.72 -8.72
CA GLN A 26 18.72 3.92 -8.30
C GLN A 26 17.94 4.79 -7.30
N ASN A 27 16.77 4.36 -6.86
CA ASN A 27 15.84 5.16 -6.04
C ASN A 27 15.52 6.55 -6.64
N ASN A 28 15.65 6.70 -7.96
CA ASN A 28 15.29 7.92 -8.66
C ASN A 28 13.80 7.87 -9.06
N LEU A 29 12.94 8.07 -8.06
CA LEU A 29 11.48 7.94 -8.22
C LEU A 29 10.87 8.91 -9.25
N PRO A 30 11.33 10.18 -9.39
CA PRO A 30 10.80 11.08 -10.42
C PRO A 30 11.03 10.56 -11.84
N LEU A 31 12.24 10.13 -12.18
CA LEU A 31 12.56 9.58 -13.50
C LEU A 31 11.89 8.23 -13.74
N ALA A 32 11.82 7.37 -12.71
CA ALA A 32 11.05 6.12 -12.77
C ALA A 32 9.59 6.39 -13.12
N LEU A 33 8.95 7.36 -12.45
CA LEU A 33 7.56 7.74 -12.70
C LEU A 33 7.33 8.24 -14.13
N GLU A 34 8.27 9.00 -14.69
CA GLU A 34 8.22 9.45 -16.08
C GLU A 34 8.18 8.27 -17.06
N GLN A 35 9.08 7.30 -16.88
CA GLN A 35 9.14 6.12 -17.75
C GLN A 35 7.90 5.22 -17.58
N LEU A 36 7.38 5.07 -16.35
CA LEU A 36 6.14 4.34 -16.08
C LEU A 36 4.92 4.99 -16.75
N LYS A 37 4.85 6.33 -16.80
CA LYS A 37 3.82 7.06 -17.55
C LYS A 37 3.92 6.82 -19.06
N LYS A 38 5.14 6.80 -19.60
CA LYS A 38 5.37 6.43 -21.01
C LYS A 38 4.85 5.01 -21.28
N LEU A 39 5.16 4.04 -20.41
CA LEU A 39 4.65 2.67 -20.50
C LEU A 39 3.12 2.62 -20.44
N ASP A 40 2.50 3.39 -19.57
CA ASP A 40 1.05 3.44 -19.46
C ASP A 40 0.39 3.92 -20.77
N ASN A 41 1.00 4.85 -21.49
CA ASN A 41 0.53 5.34 -22.78
C ASN A 41 0.79 4.32 -23.91
N LEU A 42 1.91 3.60 -23.90
CA LEU A 42 2.32 2.64 -24.94
C LEU A 42 1.62 1.29 -24.84
N ILE A 43 1.03 0.97 -23.70
CA ILE A 43 0.36 -0.32 -23.47
C ILE A 43 -1.15 -0.16 -23.55
N ASN A 44 -1.80 -0.79 -24.52
CA ASN A 44 -3.25 -0.66 -24.69
C ASN A 44 -4.06 -1.61 -23.78
N ARG A 45 -3.51 -2.75 -23.35
CA ARG A 45 -4.22 -3.77 -22.58
C ARG A 45 -4.15 -3.46 -21.07
N LYS A 46 -5.29 -3.16 -20.43
CA LYS A 46 -5.38 -2.84 -18.99
C LYS A 46 -4.66 -3.84 -18.09
N ARG A 47 -4.86 -5.15 -18.31
CA ARG A 47 -4.22 -6.21 -17.51
C ARG A 47 -2.68 -6.16 -17.56
N LYS A 48 -2.08 -5.72 -18.68
CA LYS A 48 -0.62 -5.59 -18.80
C LYS A 48 -0.05 -4.37 -18.09
N LYS A 49 -0.90 -3.38 -17.77
CA LYS A 49 -0.53 -2.16 -17.05
C LYS A 49 -0.58 -2.28 -15.54
N VAL A 50 -1.26 -3.30 -15.00
CA VAL A 50 -1.60 -3.39 -13.57
C VAL A 50 -0.37 -3.23 -12.67
N ARG A 51 0.73 -3.93 -12.99
CA ARG A 51 1.98 -3.82 -12.22
C ARG A 51 2.55 -2.39 -12.26
N TYR A 52 2.56 -1.74 -13.41
CA TYR A 52 3.06 -0.38 -13.56
C TYR A 52 2.18 0.64 -12.82
N ASN A 53 0.86 0.47 -12.90
CA ASN A 53 -0.07 1.30 -12.13
C ASN A 53 0.12 1.12 -10.62
N TYR A 54 0.41 -0.11 -10.15
CA TYR A 54 0.70 -0.36 -8.75
C TYR A 54 1.97 0.36 -8.30
N ILE A 55 3.06 0.28 -9.06
CA ILE A 55 4.32 0.97 -8.76
C ILE A 55 4.12 2.50 -8.81
N MET A 56 3.41 3.03 -9.82
CA MET A 56 3.08 4.45 -9.87
C MET A 56 2.28 4.89 -8.65
N ALA A 57 1.33 4.07 -8.18
CA ALA A 57 0.56 4.37 -6.99
C ALA A 57 1.44 4.48 -5.74
N GLN A 58 2.39 3.56 -5.57
CA GLN A 58 3.36 3.57 -4.46
C GLN A 58 4.27 4.82 -4.52
N ILE A 59 4.77 5.19 -5.71
CA ILE A 59 5.57 6.40 -5.89
C ILE A 59 4.75 7.65 -5.54
N TYR A 60 3.51 7.75 -6.01
CA TYR A 60 2.64 8.87 -5.66
C TYR A 60 2.34 8.93 -4.16
N GLN A 61 2.13 7.80 -3.52
CA GLN A 61 1.93 7.72 -2.07
C GLN A 61 3.18 8.19 -1.31
N HIS A 62 4.36 7.75 -1.72
CA HIS A 62 5.64 8.19 -1.13
C HIS A 62 5.84 9.71 -1.22
N HIS A 63 5.36 10.33 -2.29
CA HIS A 63 5.39 11.79 -2.47
C HIS A 63 4.15 12.51 -1.91
N ASN A 64 3.36 11.87 -1.07
CA ASN A 64 2.12 12.41 -0.47
C ASN A 64 1.09 12.93 -1.52
N ASN A 65 1.18 12.45 -2.75
CA ASN A 65 0.20 12.77 -3.79
C ASN A 65 -1.00 11.82 -3.72
N HIS A 66 -1.78 11.96 -2.64
CA HIS A 66 -2.92 11.08 -2.31
C HIS A 66 -3.94 10.95 -3.46
N LYS A 67 -4.19 12.05 -4.18
CA LYS A 67 -5.14 12.05 -5.32
C LYS A 67 -4.69 11.11 -6.45
N GLN A 68 -3.42 11.16 -6.84
CA GLN A 68 -2.90 10.31 -7.91
C GLN A 68 -2.69 8.88 -7.41
N ALA A 69 -2.21 8.69 -6.19
CA ALA A 69 -2.08 7.37 -5.57
C ALA A 69 -3.44 6.63 -5.57
N LYS A 70 -4.51 7.28 -5.07
CA LYS A 70 -5.87 6.76 -5.10
C LYS A 70 -6.31 6.32 -6.49
N LYS A 71 -6.12 7.19 -7.50
CA LYS A 71 -6.50 6.91 -8.89
C LYS A 71 -5.81 5.63 -9.41
N GLN A 72 -4.52 5.50 -9.16
CA GLN A 72 -3.75 4.36 -9.63
C GLN A 72 -4.11 3.07 -8.89
N TYR A 73 -4.28 3.10 -7.56
CA TYR A 73 -4.75 1.93 -6.80
C TYR A 73 -6.15 1.47 -7.24
N GLU A 74 -7.08 2.40 -7.52
CA GLU A 74 -8.40 2.04 -8.02
C GLU A 74 -8.35 1.34 -9.39
N ILE A 75 -7.42 1.74 -10.28
CA ILE A 75 -7.18 1.04 -11.56
C ILE A 75 -6.69 -0.38 -11.29
N VAL A 76 -5.74 -0.57 -10.38
CA VAL A 76 -5.23 -1.90 -9.99
C VAL A 76 -6.36 -2.77 -9.47
N ILE A 77 -7.15 -2.27 -8.50
CA ILE A 77 -8.26 -3.00 -7.88
C ILE A 77 -9.29 -3.48 -8.92
N LYS A 78 -9.57 -2.65 -9.95
CA LYS A 78 -10.55 -2.96 -11.00
C LYS A 78 -10.01 -3.89 -12.10
N SER A 79 -8.70 -3.95 -12.28
CA SER A 79 -8.08 -4.55 -13.49
C SER A 79 -7.20 -5.74 -13.20
N SER A 80 -6.76 -5.96 -11.96
CA SER A 80 -5.90 -7.08 -11.60
C SER A 80 -6.67 -8.40 -11.55
N PRO A 81 -6.12 -9.46 -12.15
CA PRO A 81 -6.64 -10.81 -11.98
C PRO A 81 -6.15 -11.47 -10.68
N GLU A 82 -5.09 -10.94 -10.06
CA GLU A 82 -4.43 -11.54 -8.90
C GLU A 82 -5.01 -11.00 -7.60
N TYR A 83 -5.49 -11.91 -6.75
CA TYR A 83 -6.10 -11.55 -5.47
C TYR A 83 -5.14 -10.78 -4.55
N THR A 84 -3.91 -11.28 -4.41
CA THR A 84 -2.89 -10.66 -3.55
C THR A 84 -2.60 -9.22 -3.96
N MET A 85 -2.49 -8.95 -5.26
CA MET A 85 -2.26 -7.59 -5.75
C MET A 85 -3.46 -6.67 -5.49
N VAL A 86 -4.68 -7.18 -5.67
CA VAL A 86 -5.92 -6.43 -5.33
C VAL A 86 -6.00 -6.16 -3.83
N PHE A 87 -5.65 -7.14 -3.02
CA PHE A 87 -5.62 -7.02 -1.56
C PHE A 87 -4.63 -5.93 -1.13
N ASN A 88 -3.37 -6.03 -1.56
CA ASN A 88 -2.34 -5.05 -1.23
C ASN A 88 -2.69 -3.63 -1.75
N ALA A 89 -3.32 -3.53 -2.93
CA ALA A 89 -3.79 -2.25 -3.44
C ALA A 89 -4.91 -1.64 -2.57
N LYS A 90 -5.79 -2.46 -1.99
CA LYS A 90 -6.82 -1.99 -1.04
C LYS A 90 -6.21 -1.50 0.26
N MET A 91 -5.22 -2.23 0.83
CA MET A 91 -4.52 -1.82 2.06
C MET A 91 -3.80 -0.48 1.83
N ASN A 92 -3.02 -0.37 0.76
CA ASN A 92 -2.29 0.86 0.44
C ASN A 92 -3.23 2.02 0.09
N LEU A 93 -4.36 1.74 -0.59
CA LEU A 93 -5.38 2.76 -0.83
C LEU A 93 -5.94 3.31 0.49
N ALA A 94 -6.23 2.45 1.46
CA ALA A 94 -6.71 2.86 2.77
C ALA A 94 -5.73 3.82 3.46
N ARG A 95 -4.44 3.49 3.44
CA ARG A 95 -3.34 4.32 3.98
C ARG A 95 -3.14 5.64 3.23
N SER A 96 -3.59 5.72 1.97
CA SER A 96 -3.45 6.91 1.12
C SER A 96 -4.63 7.89 1.22
N LEU A 97 -5.66 7.57 1.97
CA LEU A 97 -6.85 8.41 2.10
C LEU A 97 -6.66 9.44 3.22
N GLU A 98 -7.21 10.63 3.00
CA GLU A 98 -7.15 11.72 3.98
C GLU A 98 -7.98 11.38 5.22
N SER A 99 -7.41 11.69 6.39
CA SER A 99 -8.06 11.53 7.71
C SER A 99 -9.42 12.24 7.74
N GLY A 100 -10.40 11.62 8.40
CA GLY A 100 -11.75 12.15 8.54
C GLY A 100 -12.56 12.23 7.25
N SER A 101 -12.01 11.79 6.12
CA SER A 101 -12.74 11.82 4.85
C SER A 101 -13.81 10.72 4.77
N HIS A 102 -14.94 11.05 4.12
CA HIS A 102 -15.99 10.05 3.83
C HIS A 102 -15.47 8.83 3.05
N ASN A 103 -14.43 9.01 2.23
CA ASN A 103 -13.79 7.91 1.52
C ASN A 103 -13.04 6.96 2.46
N LEU A 104 -12.40 7.50 3.51
CA LEU A 104 -11.70 6.71 4.51
C LEU A 104 -12.69 5.88 5.33
N GLU A 105 -13.80 6.48 5.78
CA GLU A 105 -14.83 5.74 6.50
C GLU A 105 -15.47 4.64 5.64
N LYS A 106 -15.77 4.91 4.39
CA LYS A 106 -16.20 3.85 3.45
C LYS A 106 -15.18 2.73 3.30
N MET A 107 -13.89 3.06 3.29
CA MET A 107 -12.82 2.07 3.21
C MET A 107 -12.73 1.26 4.50
N ARG A 108 -12.81 1.91 5.66
CA ARG A 108 -12.86 1.25 6.98
C ARG A 108 -13.99 0.21 7.03
N GLN A 109 -15.19 0.58 6.60
CA GLN A 109 -16.32 -0.36 6.54
C GLN A 109 -16.09 -1.54 5.57
N LYS A 110 -15.40 -1.31 4.45
CA LYS A 110 -15.01 -2.40 3.54
C LYS A 110 -13.99 -3.33 4.19
N LEU A 111 -12.99 -2.81 4.90
CA LEU A 111 -12.01 -3.61 5.62
C LEU A 111 -12.68 -4.44 6.71
N LEU A 112 -13.60 -3.87 7.49
CA LEU A 112 -14.40 -4.60 8.48
C LEU A 112 -15.24 -5.73 7.86
N LYS A 113 -15.76 -5.55 6.64
CA LYS A 113 -16.44 -6.65 5.92
C LYS A 113 -15.44 -7.71 5.47
N MET A 114 -14.23 -7.32 5.11
CA MET A 114 -13.19 -8.27 4.70
C MET A 114 -12.72 -9.16 5.83
N THR A 115 -12.79 -8.72 7.11
CA THR A 115 -12.45 -9.60 8.26
C THR A 115 -13.41 -10.77 8.45
N LYS A 116 -14.60 -10.67 7.87
CA LYS A 116 -15.66 -11.70 7.95
C LYS A 116 -15.66 -12.67 6.76
N ASP A 117 -14.83 -12.43 5.76
CA ASP A 117 -14.74 -13.26 4.54
C ASP A 117 -13.62 -14.29 4.71
N ASP A 118 -13.96 -15.57 4.63
CA ASP A 118 -13.02 -16.69 4.77
C ASP A 118 -11.81 -16.62 3.83
N LYS A 119 -11.94 -15.96 2.69
CA LYS A 119 -10.83 -15.73 1.75
C LYS A 119 -9.70 -14.89 2.33
N ASN A 120 -9.97 -14.16 3.41
CA ASN A 120 -9.03 -13.26 4.03
C ASN A 120 -8.40 -13.82 5.32
N LYS A 121 -8.66 -15.08 5.67
CA LYS A 121 -8.13 -15.65 6.92
C LYS A 121 -6.62 -15.50 7.07
N GLU A 122 -5.88 -15.70 5.99
CA GLU A 122 -4.42 -15.57 5.97
C GLU A 122 -3.92 -14.10 5.97
N TYR A 123 -4.84 -13.13 5.85
CA TYR A 123 -4.56 -11.70 5.76
C TYR A 123 -5.20 -10.89 6.89
N LEU A 124 -5.78 -11.54 7.89
CA LEU A 124 -6.48 -10.86 8.99
C LEU A 124 -5.54 -9.92 9.75
N ASP A 125 -4.31 -10.34 9.97
CA ASP A 125 -3.27 -9.54 10.61
C ASP A 125 -3.05 -8.20 9.88
N GLN A 126 -2.91 -8.22 8.55
CA GLN A 126 -2.69 -7.03 7.74
C GLN A 126 -3.95 -6.15 7.67
N ILE A 127 -5.15 -6.75 7.68
CA ILE A 127 -6.40 -6.00 7.69
C ILE A 127 -6.56 -5.27 9.03
N TYR A 128 -6.36 -5.94 10.15
CA TYR A 128 -6.44 -5.32 11.48
C TYR A 128 -5.35 -4.28 11.68
N TYR A 129 -4.12 -4.53 11.20
CA TYR A 129 -3.06 -3.53 11.20
C TYR A 129 -3.49 -2.26 10.45
N THR A 130 -4.06 -2.42 9.24
CA THR A 130 -4.52 -1.27 8.44
C THR A 130 -5.71 -0.54 9.10
N LEU A 131 -6.61 -1.27 9.77
CA LEU A 131 -7.68 -0.66 10.57
C LEU A 131 -7.11 0.17 11.72
N ALA A 132 -6.10 -0.34 12.42
CA ALA A 132 -5.42 0.38 13.49
C ALA A 132 -4.76 1.68 12.98
N GLU A 133 -4.07 1.63 11.83
CA GLU A 133 -3.50 2.84 11.19
C GLU A 133 -4.59 3.88 10.85
N ILE A 134 -5.77 3.44 10.38
CA ILE A 134 -6.91 4.33 10.15
C ILE A 134 -7.39 4.95 11.46
N ASP A 135 -7.50 4.17 12.52
CA ASP A 135 -7.97 4.63 13.83
C ASP A 135 -6.98 5.63 14.45
N ILE A 136 -5.65 5.41 14.32
CA ILE A 136 -4.62 6.40 14.70
C ILE A 136 -4.82 7.71 13.93
N ASN A 137 -5.00 7.64 12.62
CA ASN A 137 -5.21 8.83 11.79
C ASN A 137 -6.50 9.59 12.15
N ASN A 138 -7.48 8.90 12.73
CA ASN A 138 -8.72 9.50 13.23
C ASN A 138 -8.64 9.91 14.71
N ASN A 139 -7.45 9.84 15.34
CA ASN A 139 -7.20 10.11 16.76
C ASN A 139 -7.97 9.17 17.72
N ASP A 140 -8.37 7.99 17.25
CA ASP A 140 -8.98 6.96 18.09
C ASP A 140 -7.92 5.94 18.53
N THR A 141 -7.11 6.35 19.51
CA THR A 141 -6.00 5.55 20.01
C THR A 141 -6.46 4.25 20.67
N LEU A 142 -7.65 4.23 21.30
CA LEU A 142 -8.14 3.01 21.95
C LEU A 142 -8.54 1.96 20.91
N ALA A 143 -9.31 2.35 19.89
CA ALA A 143 -9.65 1.45 18.80
C ALA A 143 -8.39 0.98 18.04
N ALA A 144 -7.38 1.82 17.90
CA ALA A 144 -6.11 1.44 17.29
C ALA A 144 -5.39 0.35 18.08
N ILE A 145 -5.29 0.48 19.41
CA ILE A 145 -4.70 -0.54 20.29
C ILE A 145 -5.43 -1.87 20.11
N ASP A 146 -6.77 -1.87 20.16
CA ASP A 146 -7.57 -3.08 19.99
C ASP A 146 -7.30 -3.75 18.64
N ASN A 147 -7.24 -2.97 17.58
CA ASN A 147 -6.96 -3.49 16.23
C ASN A 147 -5.50 -3.98 16.07
N TYR A 148 -4.50 -3.35 16.69
CA TYR A 148 -3.13 -3.88 16.69
C TYR A 148 -3.03 -5.19 17.48
N LEU A 149 -3.71 -5.32 18.61
CA LEU A 149 -3.79 -6.58 19.36
C LEU A 149 -4.47 -7.68 18.54
N LEU A 150 -5.55 -7.36 17.82
CA LEU A 150 -6.17 -8.30 16.88
C LEU A 150 -5.22 -8.68 15.74
N SER A 151 -4.41 -7.74 15.25
CA SER A 151 -3.38 -8.03 14.25
C SER A 151 -2.36 -9.03 14.78
N THR A 152 -1.82 -8.84 15.99
CA THR A 152 -0.85 -9.79 16.58
C THR A 152 -1.46 -11.17 16.81
N ALA A 153 -2.71 -11.22 17.28
CA ALA A 153 -3.42 -12.47 17.58
C ALA A 153 -3.77 -13.29 16.32
N ASN A 154 -3.99 -12.64 15.19
CA ASN A 154 -4.32 -13.27 13.91
C ASN A 154 -3.11 -13.44 12.97
N SER A 155 -1.91 -13.09 13.40
CA SER A 155 -0.70 -13.27 12.60
C SER A 155 -0.25 -14.74 12.65
N ILE A 156 -0.54 -15.48 11.59
CA ILE A 156 -0.17 -16.88 11.43
C ILE A 156 0.99 -16.95 10.44
N GLN A 157 2.17 -17.38 10.88
CA GLN A 157 3.38 -17.51 10.03
C GLN A 157 3.78 -16.20 9.30
N ASN A 158 3.45 -15.06 9.89
CA ASN A 158 3.79 -13.73 9.36
C ASN A 158 4.50 -12.90 10.44
N ASP A 159 5.64 -13.39 10.89
CA ASP A 159 6.41 -12.77 11.97
C ASP A 159 6.76 -11.29 11.69
N PRO A 160 7.10 -10.88 10.46
CA PRO A 160 7.31 -9.45 10.17
C PRO A 160 6.10 -8.57 10.45
N GLN A 161 4.87 -9.03 10.11
CA GLN A 161 3.64 -8.27 10.38
C GLN A 161 3.33 -8.24 11.88
N LYS A 162 3.57 -9.36 12.57
CA LYS A 162 3.40 -9.45 14.02
C LYS A 162 4.33 -8.50 14.74
N ALA A 163 5.62 -8.49 14.37
CA ALA A 163 6.62 -7.57 14.90
C ALA A 163 6.23 -6.09 14.68
N LEU A 164 5.77 -5.74 13.47
CA LEU A 164 5.27 -4.39 13.18
C LEU A 164 4.11 -3.98 14.09
N SER A 165 3.19 -4.90 14.37
CA SER A 165 2.04 -4.62 15.25
C SER A 165 2.48 -4.39 16.69
N PHE A 166 3.42 -5.20 17.20
CA PHE A 166 4.00 -4.99 18.53
C PHE A 166 4.80 -3.69 18.61
N LEU A 167 5.58 -3.36 17.58
CA LEU A 167 6.30 -2.08 17.51
C LEU A 167 5.33 -0.90 17.63
N SER A 168 4.24 -0.91 16.87
CA SER A 168 3.23 0.15 16.91
C SER A 168 2.55 0.26 18.28
N LEU A 169 2.25 -0.89 18.93
CA LEU A 169 1.73 -0.91 20.30
C LEU A 169 2.73 -0.30 21.29
N GLY A 170 4.00 -0.69 21.18
CA GLY A 170 5.08 -0.13 22.02
C GLY A 170 5.20 1.37 21.89
N GLU A 171 5.15 1.91 20.68
CA GLU A 171 5.18 3.35 20.40
C GLU A 171 3.98 4.09 21.00
N ILE A 172 2.78 3.52 20.87
CA ILE A 172 1.56 4.11 21.44
C ILE A 172 1.65 4.13 22.97
N GLU A 173 1.98 3.01 23.62
CA GLU A 173 2.03 2.97 25.08
C GLU A 173 3.16 3.84 25.63
N TYR A 174 4.29 3.96 24.91
CA TYR A 174 5.35 4.90 25.25
C TYR A 174 4.85 6.35 25.23
N SER A 175 4.12 6.75 24.19
CA SER A 175 3.55 8.11 24.07
C SER A 175 2.52 8.42 25.17
N ARG A 176 1.89 7.39 25.72
CA ARG A 176 0.95 7.46 26.86
C ARG A 176 1.62 7.39 28.23
N SER A 177 2.96 7.37 28.26
CA SER A 177 3.78 7.22 29.48
C SER A 177 3.56 5.87 30.21
N LYS A 178 3.07 4.86 29.52
CA LYS A 178 2.90 3.48 30.01
C LYS A 178 4.15 2.66 29.69
N TYR A 179 5.25 2.99 30.33
CA TYR A 179 6.57 2.44 30.02
C TYR A 179 6.70 0.92 30.26
N PRO A 180 6.10 0.31 31.31
CA PRO A 180 6.14 -1.14 31.47
C PRO A 180 5.47 -1.89 30.33
N GLU A 181 4.27 -1.45 29.91
CA GLU A 181 3.52 -2.02 28.80
C GLU A 181 4.27 -1.82 27.48
N SER A 182 4.78 -0.62 27.25
CA SER A 182 5.61 -0.31 26.07
C SER A 182 6.82 -1.23 25.97
N LYS A 183 7.55 -1.45 27.08
CA LYS A 183 8.68 -2.37 27.12
C LYS A 183 8.25 -3.79 26.74
N THR A 184 7.15 -4.29 27.30
CA THR A 184 6.64 -5.63 27.00
C THR A 184 6.36 -5.80 25.49
N HIS A 185 5.79 -4.79 24.85
CA HIS A 185 5.53 -4.84 23.42
C HIS A 185 6.82 -4.78 22.59
N TYR A 186 7.79 -3.94 22.95
CA TYR A 186 9.09 -3.91 22.27
C TYR A 186 9.87 -5.23 22.42
N ASP A 187 9.85 -5.83 23.59
CA ASP A 187 10.48 -7.15 23.82
C ASP A 187 9.81 -8.26 22.98
N SER A 188 8.57 -8.07 22.54
CA SER A 188 7.82 -9.01 21.69
C SER A 188 8.06 -8.81 20.18
N THR A 189 8.89 -7.85 19.79
CA THR A 189 9.24 -7.62 18.38
C THR A 189 10.42 -8.47 17.90
N VAL A 190 11.09 -9.17 18.81
CA VAL A 190 12.33 -9.97 18.56
C VAL A 190 12.01 -11.41 18.25
#